data_ebeaa8dc9afe8eaa5952b4d55bf5fb17
#
_entry.id   ebeaa8dc9afe8eaa5952b4d55bf5fb17
#
_cell.length_a   1.000
_cell.length_b   1.000
_cell.length_c   1.000
_cell.angle_alpha   90.00
_cell.angle_beta   90.00
_cell.angle_gamma   90.00
#
_symmetry.space_group_name_H-M   'P 1'
#
loop_
_entity.id
_entity.type
_entity.pdbx_description
1 polymer ?
#
loop_
_entity_poly.entity_id
_entity_poly.type
_entity_poly.pdbx_seq_one_letter_code
_entity_poly.pdbx_strand_id
1 'polypeptide(L)'
;MPCVLCTAVWLLCPGTYRTHACVLRVLAQGLYDPWHGGGILSNLSSTILAVILPHGAHHLDLMFSNPADPLDAIAAREAEVGEMKRWVAEANARNGNTLYRHSLA
;
A
#
# COMPACT_ATOMS: atom_id res chain seq x y z
N MET A 1 6.80 15.13 -18.36
CA MET A 1 7.43 13.88 -17.88
C MET A 1 6.79 13.52 -16.53
N PRO A 2 6.08 12.44 -16.41
CA PRO A 2 5.50 12.06 -15.12
C PRO A 2 6.58 11.44 -14.26
N CYS A 3 6.99 12.11 -13.21
CA CYS A 3 7.80 11.53 -12.16
C CYS A 3 6.89 10.65 -11.29
N VAL A 4 6.83 9.37 -11.60
CA VAL A 4 6.06 8.39 -10.81
C VAL A 4 7.02 7.74 -9.83
N LEU A 5 7.34 8.43 -8.75
CA LEU A 5 7.95 7.85 -7.57
C LEU A 5 6.88 7.76 -6.47
N CYS A 6 5.79 7.10 -6.78
CA CYS A 6 4.92 6.54 -5.78
C CYS A 6 5.36 5.11 -5.55
N THR A 7 5.67 4.76 -4.34
CA THR A 7 5.91 3.38 -3.94
C THR A 7 4.61 2.60 -4.11
N ALA A 8 4.40 2.06 -5.30
CA ALA A 8 3.24 1.25 -5.59
C ALA A 8 3.61 -0.21 -5.39
N VAL A 9 3.10 -0.83 -4.36
CA VAL A 9 3.10 -2.29 -4.26
C VAL A 9 2.09 -2.82 -5.28
N TRP A 10 2.60 -3.40 -6.38
CA TRP A 10 1.79 -4.01 -7.41
C TRP A 10 1.40 -5.42 -7.00
N LEU A 11 0.14 -5.66 -6.72
CA LEU A 11 -0.42 -7.00 -6.74
C LEU A 11 -1.26 -7.16 -7.99
N LEU A 12 -0.77 -7.95 -8.95
CA LEU A 12 -1.52 -8.35 -10.14
C LEU A 12 -2.64 -9.30 -9.74
N CYS A 13 -3.88 -8.95 -10.04
CA CYS A 13 -5.00 -9.90 -10.05
C CYS A 13 -4.84 -10.85 -11.24
N PRO A 14 -4.66 -12.17 -11.06
CA PRO A 14 -4.74 -13.13 -12.15
C PRO A 14 -6.22 -13.41 -12.47
N GLY A 15 -6.68 -12.98 -13.61
CA GLY A 15 -8.04 -13.32 -14.08
C GLY A 15 -8.42 -12.54 -15.33
N THR A 16 -8.41 -13.25 -16.47
CA THR A 16 -9.04 -12.97 -17.76
C THR A 16 -9.46 -11.53 -18.09
N TYR A 17 -8.86 -11.02 -19.13
CA TYR A 17 -9.16 -9.81 -19.89
C TYR A 17 -10.65 -9.46 -19.96
N ARG A 18 -11.16 -8.72 -18.99
CA ARG A 18 -12.36 -7.89 -19.11
C ARG A 18 -12.28 -6.69 -18.17
N THR A 19 -11.76 -5.61 -18.66
CA THR A 19 -12.12 -4.17 -18.54
C THR A 19 -12.56 -3.59 -17.20
N HIS A 20 -12.16 -4.13 -16.07
CA HIS A 20 -12.04 -3.42 -14.81
C HIS A 20 -10.87 -4.04 -14.05
N ALA A 21 -9.66 -3.63 -14.41
CA ALA A 21 -8.50 -3.95 -13.60
C ALA A 21 -8.77 -3.40 -12.19
N CYS A 22 -9.02 -4.30 -11.25
CA CYS A 22 -9.11 -3.94 -9.84
C CYS A 22 -7.71 -3.49 -9.42
N VAL A 23 -7.47 -2.19 -9.48
CA VAL A 23 -6.20 -1.59 -9.10
C VAL A 23 -6.22 -1.44 -7.59
N LEU A 24 -5.48 -2.29 -6.91
CA LEU A 24 -5.27 -2.21 -5.47
C LEU A 24 -3.95 -1.48 -5.23
N ARG A 25 -3.97 -0.33 -4.58
CA ARG A 25 -2.78 0.48 -4.30
C ARG A 25 -2.87 1.13 -2.93
N VAL A 26 -1.75 1.12 -2.23
CA VAL A 26 -1.47 2.07 -1.15
C VAL A 26 -0.38 3.01 -1.64
N LEU A 27 -0.61 4.30 -1.48
CA LEU A 27 0.29 5.37 -1.88
C LEU A 27 0.71 6.10 -0.60
N ALA A 28 1.93 5.80 -0.13
CA ALA A 28 2.48 6.45 1.05
C ALA A 28 3.23 7.72 0.66
N GLN A 29 3.02 8.80 1.42
CA GLN A 29 3.64 10.11 1.18
C GLN A 29 4.17 10.69 2.49
N GLY A 30 5.49 10.88 2.56
CA GLY A 30 6.13 11.62 3.64
C GLY A 30 6.08 13.12 3.37
N LEU A 31 5.55 13.93 4.28
CA LEU A 31 5.42 15.38 4.07
C LEU A 31 6.75 16.13 4.12
N TYR A 32 7.81 15.51 4.66
CA TYR A 32 9.17 16.06 4.59
C TYR A 32 9.86 15.76 3.26
N ASP A 33 9.26 14.94 2.40
CA ASP A 33 9.74 14.72 1.05
C ASP A 33 9.26 15.87 0.14
N PRO A 34 10.15 16.59 -0.53
CA PRO A 34 9.75 17.64 -1.49
C PRO A 34 8.85 17.14 -2.62
N TRP A 35 8.91 15.84 -2.95
CA TRP A 35 8.10 15.22 -3.99
C TRP A 35 6.64 15.00 -3.60
N HIS A 36 6.27 15.15 -2.31
CA HIS A 36 4.87 14.99 -1.87
C HIS A 36 3.90 15.92 -2.60
N GLY A 37 4.37 17.08 -3.06
CA GLY A 37 3.54 18.04 -3.82
C GLY A 37 3.05 17.52 -5.17
N GLY A 38 3.69 16.49 -5.73
CA GLY A 38 3.23 15.76 -6.92
C GLY A 38 2.52 14.44 -6.61
N GLY A 39 2.34 14.11 -5.34
CA GLY A 39 1.75 12.86 -4.88
C GLY A 39 0.24 12.93 -4.68
N ILE A 40 -0.34 11.76 -4.42
CA ILE A 40 -1.76 11.63 -4.07
C ILE A 40 -1.86 11.67 -2.55
N LEU A 41 -2.52 12.72 -2.02
CA LEU A 41 -2.60 12.99 -0.59
C LEU A 41 -3.97 12.65 0.03
N SER A 42 -4.87 12.06 -0.76
CA SER A 42 -6.19 11.60 -0.28
C SER A 42 -6.61 10.33 -1.01
N ASN A 43 -7.46 9.55 -0.37
CA ASN A 43 -8.00 8.34 -0.99
C ASN A 43 -8.75 8.70 -2.28
N LEU A 44 -8.44 8.01 -3.37
CA LEU A 44 -9.15 8.17 -4.64
C LEU A 44 -10.33 7.21 -4.77
N SER A 45 -10.25 6.06 -4.11
CA SER A 45 -11.31 5.04 -4.07
C SER A 45 -11.11 4.12 -2.86
N SER A 46 -12.00 3.15 -2.69
CA SER A 46 -11.83 2.09 -1.67
C SER A 46 -10.66 1.14 -1.96
N THR A 47 -10.08 1.21 -3.15
CA THR A 47 -8.96 0.36 -3.60
C THR A 47 -7.69 1.14 -3.88
N ILE A 48 -7.74 2.47 -3.85
CA ILE A 48 -6.58 3.36 -4.02
C ILE A 48 -6.54 4.28 -2.80
N LEU A 49 -5.70 3.90 -1.85
CA LEU A 49 -5.62 4.54 -0.54
C LEU A 49 -4.35 5.39 -0.45
N ALA A 50 -4.46 6.54 0.20
CA ALA A 50 -3.33 7.38 0.55
C ALA A 50 -2.99 7.22 2.03
N VAL A 51 -1.71 7.01 2.32
CA VAL A 51 -1.15 6.99 3.69
C VAL A 51 -0.21 8.16 3.80
N ILE A 52 -0.50 9.08 4.73
CA ILE A 52 0.29 10.29 4.91
C ILE A 52 1.14 10.15 6.17
N LEU A 53 2.43 10.43 6.03
CA LEU A 53 3.39 10.48 7.12
C LEU A 53 3.78 11.95 7.38
N PRO A 54 3.13 12.63 8.33
CA PRO A 54 3.43 14.04 8.62
C PRO A 54 4.89 14.31 9.01
N HIS A 55 5.55 13.35 9.65
CA HIS A 55 6.95 13.44 10.09
C HIS A 55 7.86 12.50 9.30
N GLY A 56 7.37 11.93 8.20
CA GLY A 56 8.12 11.05 7.32
C GLY A 56 8.81 11.78 6.19
N ALA A 57 9.96 11.27 5.79
CA ALA A 57 10.68 11.64 4.58
C ALA A 57 10.46 10.59 3.48
N HIS A 58 11.28 10.63 2.44
CA HIS A 58 11.18 9.75 1.28
C HIS A 58 11.32 8.27 1.67
N HIS A 59 10.29 7.47 1.42
CA HIS A 59 10.27 6.01 1.65
C HIS A 59 10.54 5.55 3.09
N LEU A 60 10.26 6.36 4.09
CA LEU A 60 10.52 6.00 5.48
C LEU A 60 9.70 4.78 5.94
N ASP A 61 8.49 4.62 5.41
CA ASP A 61 7.59 3.48 5.59
C ASP A 61 8.20 2.16 5.10
N LEU A 62 8.99 2.19 4.03
CA LEU A 62 9.62 1.02 3.42
C LEU A 62 11.02 0.69 3.96
N MET A 63 11.57 1.53 4.79
CA MET A 63 12.86 1.27 5.42
C MET A 63 12.72 0.23 6.54
N PHE A 64 13.84 -0.39 6.92
CA PHE A 64 13.87 -1.26 8.09
C PHE A 64 13.40 -0.50 9.33
N SER A 65 12.59 -1.17 10.16
CA SER A 65 12.09 -0.55 11.39
C SER A 65 13.24 -0.17 12.33
N ASN A 66 13.12 1.00 12.93
CA ASN A 66 14.08 1.54 13.88
C ASN A 66 13.34 1.98 15.15
N PRO A 67 13.92 1.78 16.35
CA PRO A 67 13.31 2.28 17.58
C PRO A 67 13.11 3.82 17.61
N ALA A 68 13.82 4.56 16.78
CA ALA A 68 13.70 6.01 16.64
C ALA A 68 12.68 6.43 15.56
N ASP A 69 11.98 5.49 14.92
CA ASP A 69 10.98 5.84 13.92
C ASP A 69 9.84 6.66 14.52
N PRO A 70 9.34 7.69 13.82
CA PRO A 70 8.17 8.40 14.25
C PRO A 70 6.93 7.51 14.24
N LEU A 71 5.95 7.80 15.10
CA LEU A 71 4.75 6.98 15.26
C LEU A 71 3.92 6.88 13.97
N ASP A 72 3.94 7.89 13.12
CA ASP A 72 3.27 7.88 11.83
C ASP A 72 3.92 6.90 10.83
N ALA A 73 5.24 6.71 10.88
CA ALA A 73 5.89 5.67 10.07
C ALA A 73 5.53 4.25 10.54
N ILE A 74 5.41 4.05 11.86
CA ILE A 74 4.95 2.78 12.42
C ILE A 74 3.51 2.51 11.99
N ALA A 75 2.62 3.49 12.16
CA ALA A 75 1.21 3.39 11.77
C ALA A 75 1.04 3.19 10.25
N ALA A 76 1.88 3.82 9.42
CA ALA A 76 1.87 3.61 7.98
C ALA A 76 2.17 2.16 7.61
N ARG A 77 3.23 1.57 8.16
CA ARG A 77 3.57 0.15 7.93
C ARG A 77 2.45 -0.80 8.36
N GLU A 78 1.81 -0.52 9.50
CA GLU A 78 0.67 -1.32 9.96
C GLU A 78 -0.51 -1.24 9.00
N ALA A 79 -0.83 -0.04 8.51
CA ALA A 79 -1.90 0.19 7.54
C ALA A 79 -1.61 -0.54 6.21
N GLU A 80 -0.39 -0.44 5.69
CA GLU A 80 0.04 -1.11 4.45
C GLU A 80 -0.05 -2.63 4.57
N VAL A 81 0.47 -3.20 5.65
CA VAL A 81 0.38 -4.64 5.92
C VAL A 81 -1.07 -5.08 6.10
N GLY A 82 -1.90 -4.25 6.75
CA GLY A 82 -3.33 -4.50 6.91
C GLY A 82 -4.05 -4.61 5.57
N GLU A 83 -3.79 -3.66 4.66
CA GLU A 83 -4.36 -3.67 3.32
C GLU A 83 -3.89 -4.86 2.49
N MET A 84 -2.60 -5.20 2.53
CA MET A 84 -2.09 -6.38 1.85
C MET A 84 -2.75 -7.67 2.34
N LYS A 85 -2.92 -7.84 3.65
CA LYS A 85 -3.63 -8.99 4.22
C LYS A 85 -5.09 -9.04 3.77
N ARG A 86 -5.77 -7.90 3.75
CA ARG A 86 -7.15 -7.77 3.27
C ARG A 86 -7.26 -8.22 1.82
N TRP A 87 -6.39 -7.72 0.93
CA TRP A 87 -6.39 -8.06 -0.49
C TRP A 87 -6.11 -9.54 -0.75
N VAL A 88 -5.16 -10.13 -0.02
CA VAL A 88 -4.88 -11.56 -0.09
C VAL A 88 -6.10 -12.38 0.36
N ALA A 89 -6.75 -12.00 1.44
CA ALA A 89 -7.95 -12.68 1.92
C ALA A 89 -9.11 -12.60 0.90
N GLU A 90 -9.33 -11.43 0.31
CA GLU A 90 -10.35 -11.23 -0.74
C GLU A 90 -10.03 -12.04 -2.00
N ALA A 91 -8.77 -12.09 -2.43
CA ALA A 91 -8.34 -12.89 -3.57
C ALA A 91 -8.56 -14.39 -3.32
N ASN A 92 -8.19 -14.87 -2.14
CA ASN A 92 -8.39 -16.26 -1.75
C ASN A 92 -9.87 -16.63 -1.68
N ALA A 93 -10.72 -15.76 -1.15
CA ALA A 93 -12.15 -15.98 -1.11
C ALA A 93 -12.76 -16.10 -2.52
N ARG A 94 -12.31 -15.25 -3.46
CA ARG A 94 -12.75 -15.30 -4.87
C ARG A 94 -12.28 -16.56 -5.61
N ASN A 95 -11.07 -17.02 -5.32
CA ASN A 95 -10.45 -18.14 -6.03
C ASN A 95 -10.76 -19.51 -5.40
N GLY A 96 -11.51 -19.56 -4.29
CA GLY A 96 -11.81 -20.80 -3.56
C GLY A 96 -10.57 -21.51 -2.98
N ASN A 97 -9.43 -20.84 -2.95
CA ASN A 97 -8.16 -21.44 -2.60
C ASN A 97 -7.93 -21.43 -1.09
N THR A 98 -8.26 -22.53 -0.45
CA THR A 98 -8.11 -22.75 1.00
C THR A 98 -6.65 -22.99 1.43
N LEU A 99 -5.72 -23.14 0.49
CA LEU A 99 -4.36 -23.59 0.76
C LEU A 99 -3.46 -22.54 1.46
N TYR A 100 -3.84 -21.27 1.47
CA TYR A 100 -3.03 -20.21 2.07
C TYR A 100 -3.34 -19.95 3.56
N ARG A 101 -4.29 -20.66 4.15
CA ARG A 101 -4.70 -20.47 5.56
C ARG A 101 -3.67 -20.93 6.58
N HIS A 102 -2.72 -21.77 6.22
CA HIS A 102 -1.78 -22.39 7.17
C HIS A 102 -0.43 -21.68 7.29
N SER A 103 -0.15 -20.64 6.51
CA SER A 103 1.17 -19.99 6.48
C SER A 103 1.28 -18.69 7.28
N LEU A 104 0.19 -18.23 7.91
CA LEU A 104 0.16 -16.93 8.61
C LEU A 104 -0.30 -17.05 10.09
N ALA A 105 -0.26 -18.25 10.64
CA ALA A 105 -0.51 -18.47 12.06
C ALA A 105 0.80 -18.45 12.85
#